data_6dcb9ea23dc19c1a41f1657e6f0a2273
#
_entry.id   6dcb9ea23dc19c1a41f1657e6f0a2273
#
_cell.length_a   1.000
_cell.length_b   1.000
_cell.length_c   1.000
_cell.angle_alpha   90.00
_cell.angle_beta   90.00
_cell.angle_gamma   90.00
#
_symmetry.space_group_name_H-M   'P 1'
#
loop_
_entity.id
_entity.type
_entity.pdbx_description
1 polymer ?
#
loop_
_entity_poly.entity_id
_entity_poly.type
_entity_poly.pdbx_seq_one_letter_code
_entity_poly.pdbx_strand_id
1 'polypeptide(L)'
;MIYELEDTSKVNHLFEGWEETLIYSCLQKVMGKIFVTNLDAPVSAMAYVGCFAFYAGIPDKALVSHKPEGFVIMTPQNEGWAECIEECFPDAKKITRYAIKKDTKFDKNLLNSYIDRLPEGYELKDIDENIYDMCLTDPVTRDFVSSFESKEKYLDIGRGVVVIRSGRIVAGASSYTRYNEGIEIEVDTVEEERRKGLATIVCAALILRCLDEGLYPSWDAQNKVSFRLAEKLGYEFDHEYTAYEVSDEEKKHE
;
A
#
# COMPACT_ATOMS: atom_id res chain seq x y z
N MET A 1 2.27 -17.22 22.55
CA MET A 1 3.38 -17.31 21.55
C MET A 1 2.76 -17.00 20.21
N ILE A 2 3.46 -16.23 19.36
CA ILE A 2 2.96 -15.87 18.02
C ILE A 2 3.69 -16.71 16.99
N TYR A 3 2.98 -17.17 15.99
CA TYR A 3 3.47 -18.04 14.93
C TYR A 3 3.16 -17.45 13.56
N GLU A 4 4.07 -17.53 12.62
CA GLU A 4 3.81 -17.33 11.21
C GLU A 4 3.01 -18.52 10.67
N LEU A 5 1.91 -18.25 9.97
CA LEU A 5 0.98 -19.28 9.48
C LEU A 5 1.27 -19.59 8.01
N GLU A 6 1.76 -20.81 7.75
CA GLU A 6 2.06 -21.26 6.39
C GLU A 6 0.80 -21.59 5.58
N ASP A 7 -0.19 -22.25 6.19
CA ASP A 7 -1.46 -22.56 5.57
C ASP A 7 -2.48 -21.44 5.86
N THR A 8 -2.43 -20.40 5.04
CA THR A 8 -3.30 -19.21 5.18
C THR A 8 -4.79 -19.51 5.00
N SER A 9 -5.16 -20.64 4.37
CA SER A 9 -6.55 -21.03 4.20
C SER A 9 -7.32 -21.19 5.52
N LYS A 10 -6.61 -21.49 6.62
CA LYS A 10 -7.18 -21.63 7.96
C LYS A 10 -7.78 -20.33 8.53
N VAL A 11 -7.39 -19.18 8.00
CA VAL A 11 -7.85 -17.86 8.47
C VAL A 11 -8.67 -17.07 7.45
N ASN A 12 -8.92 -17.59 6.26
CA ASN A 12 -9.71 -16.90 5.25
C ASN A 12 -11.06 -16.41 5.80
N HIS A 13 -11.72 -17.25 6.61
CA HIS A 13 -12.99 -16.91 7.23
C HIS A 13 -12.94 -15.72 8.21
N LEU A 14 -11.77 -15.42 8.79
CA LEU A 14 -11.58 -14.27 9.70
C LEU A 14 -11.57 -12.94 8.93
N PHE A 15 -11.13 -12.97 7.67
CA PHE A 15 -11.04 -11.80 6.80
C PHE A 15 -12.19 -11.73 5.78
N GLU A 16 -13.19 -12.61 5.88
CA GLU A 16 -14.33 -12.63 4.95
C GLU A 16 -15.07 -11.30 4.95
N GLY A 17 -15.35 -10.76 3.76
CA GLY A 17 -16.03 -9.48 3.56
C GLY A 17 -15.16 -8.24 3.80
N TRP A 18 -13.88 -8.41 4.11
CA TRP A 18 -12.95 -7.29 4.22
C TRP A 18 -12.20 -7.11 2.90
N GLU A 19 -12.70 -6.20 2.07
CA GLU A 19 -12.18 -5.94 0.72
C GLU A 19 -10.92 -5.05 0.76
N GLU A 20 -9.82 -5.60 1.32
CA GLU A 20 -8.53 -4.93 1.42
C GLU A 20 -7.43 -5.74 0.70
N THR A 21 -6.84 -5.15 -0.34
CA THR A 21 -5.92 -5.86 -1.24
C THR A 21 -4.59 -6.21 -0.60
N LEU A 22 -4.18 -5.48 0.44
CA LEU A 22 -3.01 -5.83 1.24
C LEU A 22 -3.24 -7.14 2.01
N ILE A 23 -4.46 -7.38 2.49
CA ILE A 23 -4.85 -8.65 3.11
C ILE A 23 -4.80 -9.78 2.06
N TYR A 24 -5.30 -9.52 0.84
CA TYR A 24 -5.24 -10.52 -0.24
C TYR A 24 -3.81 -10.91 -0.57
N SER A 25 -2.88 -9.94 -0.61
CA SER A 25 -1.46 -10.19 -0.81
C SER A 25 -0.89 -11.19 0.19
N CYS A 26 -1.24 -11.04 1.49
CA CYS A 26 -0.82 -11.94 2.57
C CYS A 26 -1.50 -13.32 2.45
N LEU A 27 -2.82 -13.38 2.27
CA LEU A 27 -3.58 -14.62 2.18
C LEU A 27 -3.16 -15.47 0.97
N GLN A 28 -2.87 -14.83 -0.16
CA GLN A 28 -2.40 -15.47 -1.38
C GLN A 28 -0.90 -15.80 -1.36
N LYS A 29 -0.17 -15.40 -0.32
CA LYS A 29 1.27 -15.61 -0.16
C LYS A 29 2.11 -15.00 -1.30
N VAL A 30 1.61 -13.91 -1.90
CA VAL A 30 2.36 -13.15 -2.93
C VAL A 30 3.38 -12.24 -2.26
N MET A 31 2.93 -11.46 -1.26
CA MET A 31 3.77 -10.63 -0.39
C MET A 31 3.17 -10.61 1.02
N GLY A 32 4.03 -10.32 2.01
CA GLY A 32 3.59 -10.23 3.40
C GLY A 32 3.42 -11.61 4.06
N LYS A 33 2.85 -11.60 5.27
CA LYS A 33 2.76 -12.76 6.16
C LYS A 33 1.47 -12.74 6.96
N ILE A 34 1.03 -13.92 7.39
CA ILE A 34 -0.06 -14.07 8.36
C ILE A 34 0.52 -14.57 9.68
N PHE A 35 0.15 -13.92 10.78
CA PHE A 35 0.52 -14.30 12.13
C PHE A 35 -0.71 -14.70 12.94
N VAL A 36 -0.56 -15.73 13.78
CA VAL A 36 -1.63 -16.28 14.62
C VAL A 36 -1.10 -16.67 16.01
N THR A 37 -2.00 -16.83 16.97
CA THR A 37 -1.66 -17.35 18.31
C THR A 37 -1.82 -18.87 18.44
N ASN A 38 -2.49 -19.51 17.47
CA ASN A 38 -2.72 -20.95 17.41
C ASN A 38 -2.66 -21.44 15.96
N LEU A 39 -1.78 -22.41 15.67
CA LEU A 39 -1.60 -22.96 14.31
C LEU A 39 -2.69 -23.94 13.88
N ASP A 40 -3.34 -24.62 14.83
CA ASP A 40 -4.30 -25.68 14.51
C ASP A 40 -5.72 -25.12 14.27
N ALA A 41 -6.17 -24.23 15.15
CA ALA A 41 -7.49 -23.60 15.08
C ALA A 41 -7.38 -22.11 15.41
N PRO A 42 -6.87 -21.28 14.48
CA PRO A 42 -6.72 -19.86 14.72
C PRO A 42 -8.09 -19.16 14.78
N VAL A 43 -8.29 -18.37 15.83
CA VAL A 43 -9.49 -17.53 16.03
C VAL A 43 -9.16 -16.03 15.96
N SER A 44 -7.88 -15.72 15.86
CA SER A 44 -7.31 -14.38 15.75
C SER A 44 -6.17 -14.42 14.76
N ALA A 45 -6.07 -13.43 13.89
CA ALA A 45 -5.01 -13.33 12.91
C ALA A 45 -4.57 -11.87 12.69
N MET A 46 -3.28 -11.71 12.34
CA MET A 46 -2.72 -10.46 11.82
C MET A 46 -2.17 -10.70 10.42
N ALA A 47 -2.68 -9.97 9.42
CA ALA A 47 -2.07 -9.89 8.10
C ALA A 47 -1.09 -8.70 8.11
N TYR A 48 0.19 -8.97 7.78
CA TYR A 48 1.24 -7.96 7.81
C TYR A 48 1.98 -7.89 6.47
N VAL A 49 2.02 -6.71 5.85
CA VAL A 49 2.74 -6.44 4.61
C VAL A 49 3.22 -4.99 4.55
N GLY A 50 4.47 -4.77 4.16
CA GLY A 50 5.09 -3.44 4.18
C GLY A 50 5.08 -2.85 5.58
N CYS A 51 4.43 -1.71 5.77
CA CYS A 51 4.20 -1.12 7.09
C CYS A 51 2.76 -1.28 7.60
N PHE A 52 1.93 -2.16 7.02
CA PHE A 52 0.53 -2.34 7.41
C PHE A 52 0.31 -3.64 8.16
N ALA A 53 -0.45 -3.56 9.26
CA ALA A 53 -0.93 -4.69 10.04
C ALA A 53 -2.46 -4.65 10.16
N PHE A 54 -3.14 -5.69 9.69
CA PHE A 54 -4.60 -5.84 9.73
C PHE A 54 -4.96 -6.94 10.72
N TYR A 55 -5.81 -6.64 11.70
CA TYR A 55 -6.16 -7.54 12.79
C TYR A 55 -7.59 -8.02 12.64
N ALA A 56 -7.80 -9.35 12.59
CA ALA A 56 -9.10 -9.98 12.38
C ALA A 56 -9.40 -11.07 13.40
N GLY A 57 -10.70 -11.34 13.59
CA GLY A 57 -11.22 -12.35 14.54
C GLY A 57 -11.34 -11.83 15.97
N ILE A 58 -11.03 -12.65 16.96
CA ILE A 58 -11.14 -12.32 18.39
C ILE A 58 -9.94 -11.44 18.78
N PRO A 59 -10.14 -10.25 19.40
CA PRO A 59 -9.05 -9.39 19.84
C PRO A 59 -8.04 -10.10 20.75
N ASP A 60 -6.74 -9.94 20.46
CA ASP A 60 -5.64 -10.59 21.18
C ASP A 60 -4.46 -9.61 21.32
N LYS A 61 -4.17 -9.20 22.55
CA LYS A 61 -3.08 -8.27 22.87
C LYS A 61 -1.70 -8.81 22.51
N ALA A 62 -1.51 -10.14 22.51
CA ALA A 62 -0.24 -10.71 22.13
C ALA A 62 0.05 -10.54 20.64
N LEU A 63 -0.99 -10.60 19.77
CA LEU A 63 -0.85 -10.27 18.34
C LEU A 63 -0.56 -8.78 18.13
N VAL A 64 -1.28 -7.90 18.81
CA VAL A 64 -1.05 -6.45 18.71
C VAL A 64 0.37 -6.08 19.16
N SER A 65 0.83 -6.66 20.29
CA SER A 65 2.19 -6.40 20.82
C SER A 65 3.31 -7.03 19.97
N HIS A 66 2.97 -7.92 19.04
CA HIS A 66 3.91 -8.54 18.09
C HIS A 66 4.13 -7.68 16.85
N LYS A 67 4.01 -6.36 16.99
CA LYS A 67 4.28 -5.47 15.86
C LYS A 67 5.77 -5.58 15.44
N PRO A 68 6.06 -5.52 14.13
CA PRO A 68 7.43 -5.35 13.64
C PRO A 68 8.07 -4.05 14.15
N GLU A 69 9.41 -3.98 14.13
CA GLU A 69 10.13 -2.77 14.48
C GLU A 69 9.82 -1.61 13.52
N GLY A 70 9.92 -0.39 14.02
CA GLY A 70 9.72 0.83 13.26
C GLY A 70 8.27 1.29 13.17
N PHE A 71 7.95 1.97 12.08
CA PHE A 71 6.62 2.53 11.83
C PHE A 71 5.65 1.47 11.30
N VAL A 72 4.46 1.38 11.92
CA VAL A 72 3.40 0.46 11.51
C VAL A 72 2.05 1.18 11.52
N ILE A 73 1.26 0.96 10.49
CA ILE A 73 -0.15 1.36 10.41
C ILE A 73 -0.99 0.14 10.80
N MET A 74 -1.62 0.21 11.97
CA MET A 74 -2.45 -0.85 12.51
C MET A 74 -3.91 -0.60 12.18
N THR A 75 -4.56 -1.55 11.52
CA THR A 75 -5.96 -1.46 11.10
C THR A 75 -6.79 -2.52 11.82
N PRO A 76 -7.69 -2.11 12.72
CA PRO A 76 -8.59 -3.02 13.44
C PRO A 76 -9.79 -3.40 12.57
N GLN A 77 -10.20 -4.68 12.60
CA GLN A 77 -11.43 -5.13 11.96
C GLN A 77 -12.69 -4.60 12.67
N ASN A 78 -12.62 -4.39 13.98
CA ASN A 78 -13.73 -3.98 14.82
C ASN A 78 -13.26 -3.19 16.06
N GLU A 79 -14.22 -2.67 16.84
CA GLU A 79 -13.94 -1.85 18.01
C GLU A 79 -13.10 -2.55 19.08
N GLY A 80 -13.30 -3.86 19.30
CA GLY A 80 -12.50 -4.62 20.27
C GLY A 80 -11.02 -4.70 19.88
N TRP A 81 -10.69 -4.76 18.59
CA TRP A 81 -9.30 -4.63 18.13
C TRP A 81 -8.78 -3.19 18.29
N ALA A 82 -9.63 -2.17 18.04
CA ALA A 82 -9.26 -0.78 18.26
C ALA A 82 -8.89 -0.52 19.74
N GLU A 83 -9.72 -0.96 20.66
CA GLU A 83 -9.44 -0.89 22.11
C GLU A 83 -8.14 -1.63 22.47
N CYS A 84 -7.93 -2.81 21.89
CA CYS A 84 -6.72 -3.60 22.11
C CYS A 84 -5.44 -2.87 21.64
N ILE A 85 -5.51 -2.17 20.51
CA ILE A 85 -4.42 -1.32 19.99
C ILE A 85 -4.16 -0.14 20.92
N GLU A 86 -5.23 0.59 21.33
CA GLU A 86 -5.15 1.74 22.23
C GLU A 86 -4.59 1.36 23.61
N GLU A 87 -4.90 0.18 24.12
CA GLU A 87 -4.33 -0.33 25.38
C GLU A 87 -2.86 -0.74 25.26
N CYS A 88 -2.45 -1.34 24.13
CA CYS A 88 -1.07 -1.78 23.93
C CYS A 88 -0.14 -0.59 23.56
N PHE A 89 -0.70 0.40 22.86
CA PHE A 89 0.03 1.58 22.36
C PHE A 89 -0.76 2.87 22.68
N PRO A 90 -0.71 3.35 23.94
CA PRO A 90 -1.49 4.53 24.35
C PRO A 90 -1.16 5.81 23.56
N ASP A 91 0.05 5.90 23.01
CA ASP A 91 0.51 7.04 22.21
C ASP A 91 0.26 6.84 20.70
N ALA A 92 -0.44 5.77 20.29
CA ALA A 92 -0.79 5.53 18.91
C ALA A 92 -1.64 6.66 18.36
N LYS A 93 -1.24 7.21 17.20
CA LYS A 93 -1.99 8.27 16.56
C LYS A 93 -3.15 7.70 15.75
N LYS A 94 -4.37 7.91 16.24
CA LYS A 94 -5.60 7.54 15.52
C LYS A 94 -5.76 8.38 14.25
N ILE A 95 -5.95 7.73 13.11
CA ILE A 95 -6.12 8.36 11.81
C ILE A 95 -7.36 7.83 11.10
N THR A 96 -7.87 8.60 10.12
CA THR A 96 -8.91 8.17 9.20
C THR A 96 -8.31 7.92 7.83
N ARG A 97 -8.57 6.75 7.25
CA ARG A 97 -8.24 6.39 5.88
C ARG A 97 -9.51 6.27 5.05
N TYR A 98 -9.36 6.26 3.73
CA TYR A 98 -10.48 6.33 2.77
C TYR A 98 -10.40 5.13 1.85
N ALA A 99 -11.24 4.13 2.10
CA ALA A 99 -11.38 2.97 1.25
C ALA A 99 -12.03 3.36 -0.09
N ILE A 100 -11.58 2.72 -1.13
CA ILE A 100 -12.03 2.95 -2.50
C ILE A 100 -12.57 1.63 -3.05
N LYS A 101 -13.68 1.71 -3.81
CA LYS A 101 -14.30 0.54 -4.43
C LYS A 101 -13.31 -0.21 -5.34
N LYS A 102 -13.39 -1.52 -5.34
CA LYS A 102 -12.47 -2.41 -6.07
C LYS A 102 -13.02 -2.89 -7.44
N ASP A 103 -14.05 -2.22 -7.96
CA ASP A 103 -14.73 -2.57 -9.21
C ASP A 103 -14.74 -1.44 -10.25
N THR A 104 -13.87 -0.45 -10.09
CA THR A 104 -13.75 0.71 -10.97
C THR A 104 -13.53 0.31 -12.42
N LYS A 105 -14.34 0.86 -13.32
CA LYS A 105 -14.17 0.77 -14.77
C LYS A 105 -13.54 2.03 -15.31
N PHE A 106 -12.27 1.95 -15.64
CA PHE A 106 -11.49 3.11 -16.06
C PHE A 106 -11.79 3.55 -17.49
N ASP A 107 -11.91 4.86 -17.71
CA ASP A 107 -11.93 5.45 -19.04
C ASP A 107 -10.49 5.64 -19.57
N LYS A 108 -10.07 4.73 -20.45
CA LYS A 108 -8.73 4.79 -21.06
C LYS A 108 -8.48 6.09 -21.83
N ASN A 109 -9.51 6.74 -22.42
CA ASN A 109 -9.33 8.00 -23.13
C ASN A 109 -9.06 9.14 -22.16
N LEU A 110 -9.77 9.17 -21.03
CA LEU A 110 -9.51 10.12 -19.96
C LEU A 110 -8.08 9.98 -19.43
N LEU A 111 -7.64 8.74 -19.14
CA LEU A 111 -6.29 8.47 -18.64
C LEU A 111 -5.22 8.92 -19.65
N ASN A 112 -5.36 8.58 -20.93
CA ASN A 112 -4.45 9.04 -21.97
C ASN A 112 -4.42 10.59 -22.04
N SER A 113 -5.55 11.26 -21.93
CA SER A 113 -5.62 12.73 -21.93
C SER A 113 -4.82 13.38 -20.80
N TYR A 114 -4.58 12.67 -19.68
CA TYR A 114 -3.70 13.15 -18.61
C TYR A 114 -2.23 12.98 -18.99
N ILE A 115 -1.87 11.84 -19.58
CA ILE A 115 -0.50 11.56 -20.03
C ILE A 115 -0.04 12.58 -21.10
N ASP A 116 -0.93 12.94 -22.02
CA ASP A 116 -0.66 13.94 -23.08
C ASP A 116 -0.33 15.34 -22.53
N ARG A 117 -0.60 15.59 -21.24
CA ARG A 117 -0.25 16.86 -20.56
C ARG A 117 1.13 16.86 -19.93
N LEU A 118 1.96 15.82 -20.18
CA LEU A 118 3.32 15.80 -19.66
C LEU A 118 4.09 17.04 -20.20
N PRO A 119 4.63 17.90 -19.32
CA PRO A 119 5.27 19.12 -19.77
C PRO A 119 6.57 18.85 -20.56
N GLU A 120 6.95 19.79 -21.42
CA GLU A 120 8.22 19.72 -22.15
C GLU A 120 9.42 19.65 -21.17
N GLY A 121 10.39 18.80 -21.49
CA GLY A 121 11.57 18.56 -20.65
C GLY A 121 11.36 17.54 -19.52
N TYR A 122 10.18 16.90 -19.48
CA TYR A 122 9.92 15.75 -18.61
C TYR A 122 9.81 14.48 -19.45
N GLU A 123 10.27 13.36 -18.89
CA GLU A 123 10.23 12.05 -19.53
C GLU A 123 9.47 11.07 -18.65
N LEU A 124 8.48 10.38 -19.22
CA LEU A 124 7.75 9.29 -18.55
C LEU A 124 8.46 7.97 -18.88
N LYS A 125 8.78 7.17 -17.86
CA LYS A 125 9.47 5.87 -18.00
C LYS A 125 8.90 4.83 -17.08
N ASP A 126 8.87 3.58 -17.55
CA ASP A 126 8.60 2.43 -16.69
C ASP A 126 9.81 2.18 -15.76
N ILE A 127 9.57 1.64 -14.57
CA ILE A 127 10.63 1.27 -13.63
C ILE A 127 11.27 -0.03 -14.13
N ASP A 128 12.36 0.10 -14.88
CA ASP A 128 13.27 -0.97 -15.25
C ASP A 128 14.40 -1.14 -14.22
N GLU A 129 15.36 -2.02 -14.51
CA GLU A 129 16.50 -2.28 -13.64
C GLU A 129 17.31 -1.02 -13.28
N ASN A 130 17.53 -0.13 -14.25
CA ASN A 130 18.29 1.11 -14.02
C ASN A 130 17.49 2.12 -13.20
N ILE A 131 16.20 2.28 -13.51
CA ILE A 131 15.30 3.17 -12.78
C ILE A 131 15.08 2.66 -11.35
N TYR A 132 15.02 1.33 -11.14
CA TYR A 132 14.97 0.75 -9.80
C TYR A 132 16.16 1.21 -8.94
N ASP A 133 17.37 1.12 -9.47
CA ASP A 133 18.58 1.57 -8.77
C ASP A 133 18.55 3.08 -8.50
N MET A 134 18.03 3.87 -9.44
CA MET A 134 17.81 5.30 -9.23
C MET A 134 16.80 5.57 -8.11
N CYS A 135 15.72 4.81 -8.01
CA CYS A 135 14.74 4.95 -6.93
C CYS A 135 15.38 4.83 -5.55
N LEU A 136 16.36 3.95 -5.38
CA LEU A 136 17.03 3.72 -4.09
C LEU A 136 17.92 4.89 -3.62
N THR A 137 18.23 5.85 -4.49
CA THR A 137 19.18 6.94 -4.18
C THR A 137 18.57 8.11 -3.41
N ASP A 138 17.25 8.22 -3.38
CA ASP A 138 16.52 9.31 -2.71
C ASP A 138 15.42 8.74 -1.80
N PRO A 139 15.27 9.25 -0.56
CA PRO A 139 14.26 8.73 0.37
C PRO A 139 12.83 8.74 -0.19
N VAL A 140 12.42 9.78 -0.93
CA VAL A 140 11.07 9.89 -1.50
C VAL A 140 10.83 8.85 -2.59
N THR A 141 11.82 8.59 -3.45
CA THR A 141 11.67 7.65 -4.57
C THR A 141 11.91 6.19 -4.16
N ARG A 142 12.61 5.98 -3.04
CA ARG A 142 12.86 4.64 -2.49
C ARG A 142 11.57 3.89 -2.22
N ASP A 143 10.52 4.56 -1.75
CA ASP A 143 9.25 3.95 -1.39
C ASP A 143 8.53 3.33 -2.60
N PHE A 144 8.86 3.75 -3.83
CA PHE A 144 8.33 3.11 -5.04
C PHE A 144 8.75 1.65 -5.22
N VAL A 145 9.82 1.20 -4.57
CA VAL A 145 10.40 -0.13 -4.80
C VAL A 145 10.73 -0.89 -3.52
N SER A 146 10.82 -0.23 -2.36
CA SER A 146 11.37 -0.80 -1.13
C SER A 146 10.45 -1.76 -0.38
N SER A 147 9.17 -1.84 -0.74
CA SER A 147 8.23 -2.80 -0.14
C SER A 147 8.45 -4.26 -0.60
N PHE A 148 9.24 -4.46 -1.66
CA PHE A 148 9.58 -5.77 -2.18
C PHE A 148 10.87 -6.30 -1.54
N GLU A 149 10.93 -7.63 -1.32
CA GLU A 149 12.06 -8.30 -0.66
C GLU A 149 13.39 -8.12 -1.40
N SER A 150 13.33 -8.01 -2.73
CA SER A 150 14.52 -7.82 -3.58
C SER A 150 14.18 -7.11 -4.90
N LYS A 151 15.22 -6.64 -5.58
CA LYS A 151 15.14 -6.07 -6.93
C LYS A 151 14.55 -7.07 -7.93
N GLU A 152 15.01 -8.32 -7.88
CA GLU A 152 14.53 -9.39 -8.76
C GLU A 152 13.03 -9.61 -8.56
N LYS A 153 12.57 -9.61 -7.30
CA LYS A 153 11.15 -9.76 -6.98
C LYS A 153 10.33 -8.58 -7.51
N TYR A 154 10.83 -7.34 -7.36
CA TYR A 154 10.18 -6.16 -7.94
C TYR A 154 10.10 -6.24 -9.46
N LEU A 155 11.20 -6.58 -10.14
CA LEU A 155 11.22 -6.65 -11.61
C LEU A 155 10.33 -7.78 -12.16
N ASP A 156 10.13 -8.84 -11.40
CA ASP A 156 9.23 -9.94 -11.75
C ASP A 156 7.76 -9.55 -11.63
N ILE A 157 7.32 -9.11 -10.45
CA ILE A 157 5.90 -8.92 -10.14
C ILE A 157 5.49 -7.47 -9.86
N GLY A 158 6.42 -6.56 -9.58
CA GLY A 158 6.15 -5.15 -9.39
C GLY A 158 5.86 -4.44 -10.71
N ARG A 159 5.18 -3.30 -10.62
CA ARG A 159 4.93 -2.39 -11.76
C ARG A 159 5.08 -0.96 -11.27
N GLY A 160 5.70 -0.13 -12.08
CA GLY A 160 5.86 1.27 -11.72
C GLY A 160 6.21 2.15 -12.91
N VAL A 161 5.86 3.41 -12.78
CA VAL A 161 6.11 4.46 -13.77
C VAL A 161 6.64 5.68 -13.06
N VAL A 162 7.67 6.29 -13.60
CA VAL A 162 8.28 7.51 -13.05
C VAL A 162 8.31 8.62 -14.09
N VAL A 163 8.33 9.86 -13.62
CA VAL A 163 8.67 11.04 -14.39
C VAL A 163 10.07 11.49 -14.04
N ILE A 164 10.91 11.64 -15.06
CA ILE A 164 12.29 12.11 -14.96
C ILE A 164 12.38 13.52 -15.52
N ARG A 165 13.13 14.38 -14.82
CA ARG A 165 13.51 15.72 -15.26
C ARG A 165 14.98 15.96 -14.95
N SER A 166 15.75 16.40 -15.95
CA SER A 166 17.19 16.67 -15.80
C SER A 166 17.96 15.50 -15.13
N GLY A 167 17.63 14.25 -15.50
CA GLY A 167 18.28 13.05 -15.02
C GLY A 167 17.88 12.61 -13.58
N ARG A 168 16.87 13.26 -12.96
CA ARG A 168 16.35 12.91 -11.61
C ARG A 168 14.91 12.45 -11.69
N ILE A 169 14.53 11.46 -10.90
CA ILE A 169 13.13 11.09 -10.68
C ILE A 169 12.47 12.20 -9.86
N VAL A 170 11.35 12.73 -10.37
CA VAL A 170 10.62 13.84 -9.73
C VAL A 170 9.20 13.49 -9.33
N ALA A 171 8.64 12.43 -9.88
CA ALA A 171 7.37 11.85 -9.48
C ALA A 171 7.36 10.37 -9.88
N GLY A 172 6.57 9.57 -9.20
CA GLY A 172 6.37 8.17 -9.56
C GLY A 172 5.07 7.62 -9.00
N ALA A 173 4.59 6.56 -9.64
CA ALA A 173 3.57 5.68 -9.13
C ALA A 173 4.03 4.24 -9.33
N SER A 174 3.86 3.41 -8.31
CA SER A 174 4.37 2.04 -8.32
C SER A 174 3.43 1.13 -7.53
N SER A 175 3.63 -0.18 -7.65
CA SER A 175 2.99 -1.17 -6.78
C SER A 175 3.63 -1.10 -5.40
N TYR A 176 2.86 -0.69 -4.39
CA TYR A 176 3.21 -0.88 -2.98
C TYR A 176 3.21 -2.36 -2.63
N THR A 177 2.16 -3.06 -3.04
CA THR A 177 2.07 -4.52 -2.95
C THR A 177 1.51 -5.12 -4.23
N ARG A 178 1.69 -6.43 -4.38
CA ARG A 178 1.17 -7.26 -5.45
C ARG A 178 0.28 -8.35 -4.85
N TYR A 179 -0.88 -8.61 -5.44
CA TYR A 179 -1.72 -9.78 -5.22
C TYR A 179 -2.07 -10.40 -6.59
N ASN A 180 -2.67 -11.57 -6.63
CA ASN A 180 -2.83 -12.30 -7.91
C ASN A 180 -3.55 -11.49 -8.98
N GLU A 181 -4.60 -10.76 -8.60
CA GLU A 181 -5.48 -10.02 -9.51
C GLU A 181 -5.04 -8.57 -9.75
N GLY A 182 -4.07 -8.04 -8.98
CA GLY A 182 -3.71 -6.64 -9.11
C GLY A 182 -2.57 -6.15 -8.22
N ILE A 183 -2.50 -4.85 -8.07
CA ILE A 183 -1.53 -4.13 -7.23
C ILE A 183 -2.26 -3.18 -6.29
N GLU A 184 -1.63 -2.80 -5.19
CA GLU A 184 -1.95 -1.59 -4.42
C GLU A 184 -0.99 -0.48 -4.84
N ILE A 185 -1.52 0.72 -5.13
CA ILE A 185 -0.71 1.83 -5.68
C ILE A 185 -0.03 2.62 -4.56
N GLU A 186 1.28 2.88 -4.74
CA GLU A 186 2.06 3.93 -4.07
C GLU A 186 2.29 5.08 -5.05
N VAL A 187 2.19 6.34 -4.59
CA VAL A 187 2.44 7.53 -5.41
C VAL A 187 3.04 8.67 -4.60
N ASP A 188 4.09 9.27 -5.11
CA ASP A 188 4.62 10.53 -4.56
C ASP A 188 5.20 11.44 -5.67
N THR A 189 5.42 12.70 -5.28
CA THR A 189 6.04 13.73 -6.10
C THR A 189 6.95 14.57 -5.22
N VAL A 190 8.21 14.78 -5.63
CA VAL A 190 9.15 15.62 -4.88
C VAL A 190 8.56 17.02 -4.69
N GLU A 191 8.83 17.62 -3.54
CA GLU A 191 8.12 18.83 -3.09
C GLU A 191 8.17 19.97 -4.10
N GLU A 192 9.32 20.20 -4.73
CA GLU A 192 9.55 21.29 -5.70
C GLU A 192 8.77 21.10 -7.01
N GLU A 193 8.32 19.87 -7.28
CA GLU A 193 7.59 19.50 -8.49
C GLU A 193 6.09 19.28 -8.25
N ARG A 194 5.63 19.44 -7.01
CA ARG A 194 4.20 19.33 -6.67
C ARG A 194 3.35 20.39 -7.38
N ARG A 195 2.06 20.12 -7.51
CA ARG A 195 1.05 20.98 -8.16
C ARG A 195 1.24 21.22 -9.67
N LYS A 196 2.12 20.44 -10.31
CA LYS A 196 2.31 20.43 -11.80
C LYS A 196 1.50 19.33 -12.50
N GLY A 197 0.69 18.57 -11.76
CA GLY A 197 -0.11 17.49 -12.32
C GLY A 197 0.62 16.16 -12.50
N LEU A 198 1.91 16.06 -12.10
CA LEU A 198 2.75 14.88 -12.33
C LEU A 198 2.19 13.61 -11.68
N ALA A 199 1.68 13.69 -10.43
CA ALA A 199 1.03 12.56 -9.77
C ALA A 199 -0.14 11.99 -10.59
N THR A 200 -0.98 12.85 -11.20
CA THR A 200 -2.07 12.41 -12.08
C THR A 200 -1.52 11.68 -13.30
N ILE A 201 -0.43 12.17 -13.89
CA ILE A 201 0.20 11.60 -15.08
C ILE A 201 0.78 10.22 -14.79
N VAL A 202 1.59 10.07 -13.72
CA VAL A 202 2.21 8.78 -13.39
C VAL A 202 1.16 7.74 -12.98
N CYS A 203 0.13 8.14 -12.22
CA CYS A 203 -0.96 7.23 -11.86
C CYS A 203 -1.79 6.81 -13.08
N ALA A 204 -2.13 7.74 -13.98
CA ALA A 204 -2.84 7.41 -15.22
C ALA A 204 -2.03 6.41 -16.08
N ALA A 205 -0.72 6.61 -16.19
CA ALA A 205 0.15 5.70 -16.91
C ALA A 205 0.24 4.33 -16.24
N LEU A 206 0.41 4.26 -14.91
CA LEU A 206 0.45 2.99 -14.18
C LEU A 206 -0.88 2.22 -14.29
N ILE A 207 -2.01 2.92 -14.15
CA ILE A 207 -3.34 2.31 -14.33
C ILE A 207 -3.45 1.66 -15.72
N LEU A 208 -3.06 2.37 -16.79
CA LEU A 208 -3.09 1.81 -18.14
C LEU A 208 -2.18 0.58 -18.28
N ARG A 209 -0.97 0.60 -17.70
CA ARG A 209 -0.07 -0.58 -17.68
C ARG A 209 -0.73 -1.78 -17.00
N CYS A 210 -1.34 -1.56 -15.84
CA CYS A 210 -2.05 -2.61 -15.13
C CYS A 210 -3.20 -3.19 -15.97
N LEU A 211 -4.03 -2.33 -16.57
CA LEU A 211 -5.17 -2.77 -17.40
C LEU A 211 -4.73 -3.56 -18.64
N ASP A 212 -3.62 -3.20 -19.25
CA ASP A 212 -3.09 -3.90 -20.43
C ASP A 212 -2.53 -5.29 -20.06
N GLU A 213 -2.13 -5.49 -18.80
CA GLU A 213 -1.68 -6.78 -18.25
C GLU A 213 -2.80 -7.57 -17.54
N GLY A 214 -4.03 -7.06 -17.53
CA GLY A 214 -5.17 -7.69 -16.83
C GLY A 214 -5.11 -7.58 -15.32
N LEU A 215 -4.35 -6.60 -14.78
CA LEU A 215 -4.21 -6.34 -13.36
C LEU A 215 -5.15 -5.22 -12.91
N TYR A 216 -5.73 -5.37 -11.72
CA TYR A 216 -6.50 -4.29 -11.10
C TYR A 216 -5.59 -3.35 -10.32
N PRO A 217 -5.55 -2.03 -10.65
CA PRO A 217 -4.77 -1.04 -9.91
C PRO A 217 -5.58 -0.55 -8.71
N SER A 218 -5.46 -1.22 -7.55
CA SER A 218 -6.18 -0.85 -6.34
C SER A 218 -5.61 0.40 -5.71
N TRP A 219 -6.45 1.10 -4.95
CA TRP A 219 -6.08 2.32 -4.23
C TRP A 219 -6.75 2.34 -2.87
N ASP A 220 -5.98 2.65 -1.84
CA ASP A 220 -6.43 3.06 -0.52
C ASP A 220 -5.84 4.43 -0.19
N ALA A 221 -6.68 5.41 0.12
CA ALA A 221 -6.22 6.77 0.27
C ALA A 221 -5.93 7.12 1.74
N GLN A 222 -4.69 7.51 2.02
CA GLN A 222 -4.26 7.90 3.36
C GLN A 222 -4.91 9.21 3.88
N ASN A 223 -5.42 10.05 2.97
CA ASN A 223 -6.03 11.34 3.31
C ASN A 223 -6.90 11.86 2.15
N LYS A 224 -7.61 12.98 2.39
CA LYS A 224 -8.51 13.62 1.40
C LYS A 224 -7.78 14.11 0.15
N VAL A 225 -6.50 14.42 0.20
CA VAL A 225 -5.74 14.86 -1.00
C VAL A 225 -5.49 13.65 -1.91
N SER A 226 -5.05 12.52 -1.34
CA SER A 226 -4.90 11.25 -2.05
C SER A 226 -6.24 10.79 -2.63
N PHE A 227 -7.32 10.85 -1.84
CA PHE A 227 -8.66 10.50 -2.29
C PHE A 227 -9.11 11.34 -3.49
N ARG A 228 -8.93 12.68 -3.48
CA ARG A 228 -9.27 13.54 -4.63
C ARG A 228 -8.46 13.23 -5.88
N LEU A 229 -7.22 12.77 -5.73
CA LEU A 229 -6.43 12.31 -6.86
C LEU A 229 -7.02 11.02 -7.45
N ALA A 230 -7.42 10.08 -6.60
CA ALA A 230 -8.10 8.85 -7.01
C ALA A 230 -9.43 9.15 -7.74
N GLU A 231 -10.30 10.00 -7.19
CA GLU A 231 -11.55 10.41 -7.83
C GLU A 231 -11.32 11.00 -9.24
N LYS A 232 -10.30 11.85 -9.38
CA LYS A 232 -9.93 12.44 -10.67
C LYS A 232 -9.55 11.40 -11.72
N LEU A 233 -8.99 10.25 -11.30
CA LEU A 233 -8.62 9.13 -12.15
C LEU A 233 -9.78 8.17 -12.43
N GLY A 234 -10.95 8.39 -11.82
CA GLY A 234 -12.15 7.61 -12.04
C GLY A 234 -12.53 6.64 -10.92
N TYR A 235 -11.77 6.60 -9.83
CA TYR A 235 -12.12 5.78 -8.68
C TYR A 235 -13.34 6.33 -7.93
N GLU A 236 -14.07 5.44 -7.28
CA GLU A 236 -15.23 5.77 -6.45
C GLU A 236 -14.96 5.50 -4.98
N PHE A 237 -15.43 6.42 -4.14
CA PHE A 237 -15.39 6.27 -2.69
C PHE A 237 -16.23 5.09 -2.23
N ASP A 238 -15.73 4.37 -1.23
CA ASP A 238 -16.46 3.31 -0.55
C ASP A 238 -16.84 3.76 0.87
N HIS A 239 -15.88 3.77 1.81
CA HIS A 239 -16.13 4.19 3.19
C HIS A 239 -14.87 4.77 3.86
N GLU A 240 -15.08 5.50 4.97
CA GLU A 240 -14.00 5.88 5.88
C GLU A 240 -13.78 4.77 6.91
N TYR A 241 -12.52 4.53 7.28
CA TYR A 241 -12.18 3.58 8.34
C TYR A 241 -11.07 4.10 9.24
N THR A 242 -11.01 3.55 10.44
CA THR A 242 -9.99 3.92 11.45
C THR A 242 -8.74 3.08 11.29
N ALA A 243 -7.58 3.72 11.39
CA ALA A 243 -6.30 3.06 11.57
C ALA A 243 -5.47 3.81 12.62
N TYR A 244 -4.34 3.24 13.02
CA TYR A 244 -3.46 3.79 14.05
C TYR A 244 -2.02 3.79 13.54
N GLU A 245 -1.39 4.97 13.55
CA GLU A 245 0.05 5.10 13.31
C GLU A 245 0.77 4.82 14.63
N VAL A 246 1.64 3.82 14.62
CA VAL A 246 2.47 3.41 15.75
C VAL A 246 3.93 3.43 15.32
N SER A 247 4.77 4.21 16.03
CA SER A 247 6.22 4.24 15.84
C SER A 247 6.90 3.76 17.11
N ASP A 248 8.07 3.14 16.97
CA ASP A 248 8.92 2.94 18.13
C ASP A 248 9.36 4.32 18.63
N GLU A 249 9.30 4.55 19.95
CA GLU A 249 9.86 5.76 20.52
C GLU A 249 11.33 5.87 20.08
N GLU A 250 11.72 7.00 19.51
CA GLU A 250 13.13 7.37 19.47
C GLU A 250 13.62 7.38 20.94
N LYS A 251 14.39 6.37 21.33
CA LYS A 251 15.11 6.41 22.60
C LYS A 251 15.97 7.67 22.56
N LYS A 252 15.46 8.75 23.16
CA LYS A 252 16.27 9.93 23.45
C LYS A 252 17.41 9.41 24.33
N HIS A 253 18.59 9.28 23.74
CA HIS A 253 19.82 9.10 24.49
C HIS A 253 20.01 10.36 25.32
N GLU A 254 19.71 10.28 26.62
CA GLU A 254 20.19 11.20 27.62
C GLU A 254 21.72 11.07 27.77
#